data_6272eea55b15e8e5f0ce1cbd6e48a2b1
#
_entry.id   6272eea55b15e8e5f0ce1cbd6e48a2b1
#
_cell.length_a   1.000
_cell.length_b   1.000
_cell.length_c   1.000
_cell.angle_alpha   90.00
_cell.angle_beta   90.00
_cell.angle_gamma   90.00
#
_symmetry.space_group_name_H-M   'P 1'
#
loop_
_entity.id
_entity.type
_entity.pdbx_description
1 polymer ?
#
loop_
_entity_poly.entity_id
_entity_poly.type
_entity_poly.pdbx_seq_one_letter_code
_entity_poly.pdbx_strand_id
1 'polypeptide(L)'
;MYKTKDYLHNGVLYLNNIIRPHHKQLSTLMIYSTTKCQSRCKHCSIWQKPEDHLSFENIKDIMANRCITKNTVVGLEGGEFLLHPDANAIMEWFRDNHPNYTLLSNCLAPQKLIEAVRRYHPKHLYVSLDGDKETYKFMRGCNGHDHVIKVLETLKKEVPISLMFCLSPWNTFKDMDYVIVIAKKYDIDVRIGIYGTMDFFDTTSDLLSADIAHYNQNIPKSIHDTEENFDFVALYKEWRNGHLRLRCQSIFSELVIHSNGDVPLCQNLGVMLGNIHEHSLDEIFNSKETAKMQCQYSKNCNACWINFHRKRR
;
A
#
# COMPACT_ATOMS: atom_id res chain seq x y z
N MET A 1 6.44 8.06 10.13
CA MET A 1 7.89 7.77 10.30
C MET A 1 8.06 6.54 11.18
N TYR A 2 8.73 5.49 10.71
CA TYR A 2 9.08 4.35 11.55
C TYR A 2 10.12 4.79 12.59
N LYS A 3 9.89 4.48 13.87
CA LYS A 3 10.88 4.74 14.92
C LYS A 3 12.02 3.72 14.79
N THR A 4 13.23 4.06 15.22
CA THR A 4 14.41 3.15 15.25
C THR A 4 14.06 1.76 15.83
N LYS A 5 13.17 1.72 16.81
CA LYS A 5 12.63 0.51 17.43
C LYS A 5 11.89 -0.40 16.42
N ASP A 6 11.15 0.19 15.47
CA ASP A 6 10.40 -0.57 14.46
C ASP A 6 11.35 -1.19 13.43
N TYR A 7 12.43 -0.48 13.07
CA TYR A 7 13.47 -1.02 12.18
C TYR A 7 14.21 -2.21 12.80
N LEU A 8 14.56 -2.11 14.08
CA LEU A 8 15.21 -3.21 14.81
C LEU A 8 14.26 -4.41 14.90
N HIS A 9 12.99 -4.19 15.25
CA HIS A 9 12.00 -5.26 15.33
C HIS A 9 11.82 -5.96 13.97
N ASN A 10 11.63 -5.22 12.89
CA ASN A 10 11.46 -5.77 11.55
C ASN A 10 12.72 -6.50 11.06
N GLY A 11 13.91 -6.00 11.42
CA GLY A 11 15.18 -6.68 11.10
C GLY A 11 15.31 -8.04 11.80
N VAL A 12 14.99 -8.10 13.09
CA VAL A 12 14.98 -9.35 13.86
C VAL A 12 13.92 -10.31 13.31
N LEU A 13 12.72 -9.82 13.01
CA LEU A 13 11.65 -10.62 12.41
C LEU A 13 12.08 -11.23 11.07
N TYR A 14 12.67 -10.42 10.19
CA TYR A 14 13.18 -10.87 8.90
C TYR A 14 14.21 -12.01 9.06
N LEU A 15 15.18 -11.84 9.96
CA LEU A 15 16.18 -12.88 10.24
C LEU A 15 15.54 -14.15 10.78
N ASN A 16 14.59 -14.03 11.72
CA ASN A 16 13.87 -15.18 12.26
C ASN A 16 13.10 -15.94 11.17
N ASN A 17 12.45 -15.22 10.25
CA ASN A 17 11.69 -15.83 9.15
C ASN A 17 12.60 -16.57 8.15
N ILE A 18 13.84 -16.12 7.96
CA ILE A 18 14.82 -16.84 7.14
C ILE A 18 15.32 -18.10 7.86
N ILE A 19 15.62 -18.00 9.15
CA ILE A 19 16.14 -19.12 9.95
C ILE A 19 15.06 -20.19 10.20
N ARG A 20 13.80 -19.76 10.35
CA ARG A 20 12.65 -20.62 10.65
C ARG A 20 11.57 -20.52 9.57
N PRO A 21 11.83 -20.99 8.34
CA PRO A 21 10.96 -20.77 7.18
C PRO A 21 9.58 -21.43 7.28
N HIS A 22 9.36 -22.30 8.27
CA HIS A 22 8.07 -22.96 8.55
C HIS A 22 7.34 -22.40 9.79
N HIS A 23 7.85 -21.31 10.38
CA HIS A 23 7.28 -20.63 11.56
C HIS A 23 7.43 -19.10 11.41
N LYS A 24 7.18 -18.61 10.21
CA LYS A 24 7.29 -17.18 9.90
C LYS A 24 6.15 -16.37 10.53
N GLN A 25 6.44 -15.11 10.80
CA GLN A 25 5.46 -14.14 11.25
C GLN A 25 5.44 -12.93 10.30
N LEU A 26 4.30 -12.27 10.23
CA LEU A 26 4.10 -11.10 9.38
C LEU A 26 4.44 -9.80 10.12
N SER A 27 5.19 -8.93 9.46
CA SER A 27 5.31 -7.52 9.83
C SER A 27 4.13 -6.73 9.32
N THR A 28 3.66 -7.06 8.11
CA THR A 28 2.58 -6.35 7.43
C THR A 28 1.67 -7.34 6.69
N LEU A 29 0.37 -7.12 6.79
CA LEU A 29 -0.66 -7.78 6.00
C LEU A 29 -1.53 -6.72 5.34
N MET A 30 -1.62 -6.72 4.01
CA MET A 30 -2.55 -5.87 3.27
C MET A 30 -3.75 -6.70 2.84
N ILE A 31 -4.95 -6.28 3.20
CA ILE A 31 -6.21 -6.94 2.84
C ILE A 31 -6.96 -6.05 1.85
N TYR A 32 -6.94 -6.43 0.58
CA TYR A 32 -7.78 -5.83 -0.45
C TYR A 32 -9.18 -6.44 -0.36
N SER A 33 -9.93 -6.01 0.65
CA SER A 33 -11.18 -6.65 1.07
C SER A 33 -12.34 -6.47 0.10
N THR A 34 -12.25 -5.53 -0.83
CA THR A 34 -13.30 -5.25 -1.82
C THR A 34 -12.72 -4.72 -3.13
N THR A 35 -13.34 -5.08 -4.25
CA THR A 35 -13.06 -4.46 -5.56
C THR A 35 -13.91 -3.21 -5.81
N LYS A 36 -14.94 -2.97 -4.99
CA LYS A 36 -15.85 -1.84 -5.17
C LYS A 36 -15.14 -0.50 -4.98
N CYS A 37 -15.23 0.38 -5.97
CA CYS A 37 -14.65 1.72 -5.94
C CYS A 37 -15.49 2.70 -6.74
N GLN A 38 -15.74 3.89 -6.21
CA GLN A 38 -16.43 4.96 -6.92
C GLN A 38 -15.49 5.85 -7.74
N SER A 39 -14.19 5.72 -7.57
CA SER A 39 -13.17 6.43 -8.35
C SER A 39 -12.91 5.73 -9.69
N ARG A 40 -12.45 6.48 -10.71
CA ARG A 40 -12.13 5.97 -12.05
C ARG A 40 -10.69 6.30 -12.41
N CYS A 41 -9.77 5.92 -11.51
CA CYS A 41 -8.37 6.28 -11.61
C CYS A 41 -7.70 5.71 -12.87
N LYS A 42 -6.90 6.55 -13.56
CA LYS A 42 -6.15 6.12 -14.75
C LYS A 42 -5.06 5.09 -14.44
N HIS A 43 -4.51 5.14 -13.24
CA HIS A 43 -3.43 4.27 -12.78
C HIS A 43 -3.93 3.00 -12.06
N CYS A 44 -5.24 2.70 -12.09
CA CYS A 44 -5.81 1.57 -11.37
C CYS A 44 -7.09 1.09 -12.08
N SER A 45 -7.18 -0.20 -12.37
CA SER A 45 -8.33 -0.81 -13.04
C SER A 45 -9.25 -1.60 -12.09
N ILE A 46 -9.04 -1.53 -10.79
CA ILE A 46 -9.83 -2.28 -9.80
C ILE A 46 -11.34 -2.01 -9.92
N TRP A 47 -11.72 -0.79 -10.27
CA TRP A 47 -13.10 -0.35 -10.45
C TRP A 47 -13.81 -0.97 -11.67
N GLN A 48 -13.04 -1.61 -12.57
CA GLN A 48 -13.56 -2.35 -13.74
C GLN A 48 -13.78 -3.83 -13.44
N LYS A 49 -13.20 -4.33 -12.34
CA LYS A 49 -13.39 -5.72 -11.93
C LYS A 49 -14.83 -5.97 -11.47
N PRO A 50 -15.34 -7.19 -11.60
CA PRO A 50 -16.57 -7.58 -10.95
C PRO A 50 -16.54 -7.24 -9.46
N GLU A 51 -17.70 -6.82 -8.92
CA GLU A 51 -17.81 -6.53 -7.48
C GLU A 51 -17.61 -7.84 -6.70
N ASP A 52 -16.65 -7.81 -5.80
CA ASP A 52 -16.26 -8.94 -4.96
C ASP A 52 -15.81 -8.45 -3.58
N HIS A 53 -16.05 -9.26 -2.54
CA HIS A 53 -15.78 -8.92 -1.16
C HIS A 53 -15.32 -10.12 -0.35
N LEU A 54 -14.27 -9.96 0.46
CA LEU A 54 -14.00 -10.88 1.57
C LEU A 54 -15.07 -10.70 2.64
N SER A 55 -15.77 -11.76 3.04
CA SER A 55 -16.74 -11.66 4.13
C SER A 55 -16.05 -11.27 5.45
N PHE A 56 -16.83 -10.71 6.38
CA PHE A 56 -16.34 -10.42 7.73
C PHE A 56 -15.83 -11.68 8.44
N GLU A 57 -16.46 -12.84 8.25
CA GLU A 57 -16.01 -14.11 8.80
C GLU A 57 -14.64 -14.51 8.20
N ASN A 58 -14.44 -14.41 6.89
CA ASN A 58 -13.14 -14.67 6.28
C ASN A 58 -12.03 -13.78 6.87
N ILE A 59 -12.33 -12.51 7.14
CA ILE A 59 -11.35 -11.60 7.76
C ILE A 59 -11.01 -12.05 9.20
N LYS A 60 -11.98 -12.51 9.98
CA LYS A 60 -11.72 -13.06 11.32
C LYS A 60 -10.89 -14.34 11.26
N ASP A 61 -11.18 -15.22 10.33
CA ASP A 61 -10.42 -16.46 10.11
C ASP A 61 -8.98 -16.17 9.70
N ILE A 62 -8.76 -15.19 8.82
CA ILE A 62 -7.43 -14.69 8.48
C ILE A 62 -6.70 -14.24 9.75
N MET A 63 -7.34 -13.39 10.55
CA MET A 63 -6.75 -12.80 11.75
C MET A 63 -6.47 -13.81 12.88
N ALA A 64 -7.09 -14.98 12.87
CA ALA A 64 -6.86 -16.06 13.83
C ALA A 64 -5.56 -16.84 13.57
N ASN A 65 -4.88 -16.64 12.45
CA ASN A 65 -3.65 -17.33 12.10
C ASN A 65 -2.45 -16.87 12.95
N ARG A 66 -1.57 -17.83 13.33
CA ARG A 66 -0.41 -17.58 14.22
C ARG A 66 0.70 -16.74 13.59
N CYS A 67 0.75 -16.70 12.25
CA CYS A 67 1.66 -15.80 11.55
C CYS A 67 1.32 -14.31 11.75
N ILE A 68 0.11 -14.01 12.19
CA ILE A 68 -0.34 -12.66 12.56
C ILE A 68 -0.18 -12.48 14.07
N THR A 69 0.57 -11.45 14.46
CA THR A 69 0.82 -11.13 15.87
C THR A 69 0.30 -9.73 16.18
N LYS A 70 0.19 -9.37 17.44
CA LYS A 70 -0.19 -8.01 17.86
C LYS A 70 0.69 -6.90 17.27
N ASN A 71 1.89 -7.24 16.80
CA ASN A 71 2.82 -6.29 16.17
C ASN A 71 2.63 -6.22 14.65
N THR A 72 1.91 -7.14 14.04
CA THR A 72 1.60 -7.12 12.59
C THR A 72 0.75 -5.89 12.28
N VAL A 73 1.19 -5.08 11.34
CA VAL A 73 0.38 -3.96 10.83
C VAL A 73 -0.57 -4.50 9.77
N VAL A 74 -1.86 -4.26 9.94
CA VAL A 74 -2.88 -4.69 8.96
C VAL A 74 -3.39 -3.47 8.21
N GLY A 75 -3.19 -3.45 6.88
CA GLY A 75 -3.78 -2.46 5.99
C GLY A 75 -5.16 -2.92 5.50
N LEU A 76 -6.21 -2.18 5.82
CA LEU A 76 -7.54 -2.36 5.25
C LEU A 76 -7.65 -1.52 4.00
N GLU A 77 -7.64 -2.19 2.87
CA GLU A 77 -7.57 -1.61 1.54
C GLU A 77 -8.59 -2.27 0.60
N GLY A 78 -8.49 -1.98 -0.69
CA GLY A 78 -9.34 -2.55 -1.73
C GLY A 78 -9.52 -1.56 -2.87
N GLY A 79 -10.72 -1.47 -3.42
CA GLY A 79 -11.15 -0.35 -4.24
C GLY A 79 -11.27 0.91 -3.36
N GLU A 80 -12.35 0.97 -2.59
CA GLU A 80 -12.50 1.90 -1.46
C GLU A 80 -13.07 1.10 -0.30
N PHE A 81 -12.28 0.90 0.76
CA PHE A 81 -12.65 0.06 1.89
C PHE A 81 -13.99 0.44 2.52
N LEU A 82 -14.31 1.73 2.61
CA LEU A 82 -15.58 2.19 3.17
C LEU A 82 -16.81 1.82 2.34
N LEU A 83 -16.64 1.29 1.12
CA LEU A 83 -17.73 0.73 0.31
C LEU A 83 -17.94 -0.77 0.55
N HIS A 84 -17.11 -1.41 1.34
CA HIS A 84 -17.35 -2.79 1.78
C HIS A 84 -18.67 -2.88 2.55
N PRO A 85 -19.53 -3.88 2.31
CA PRO A 85 -20.83 -4.00 3.01
C PRO A 85 -20.68 -4.07 4.53
N ASP A 86 -19.66 -4.76 5.02
CA ASP A 86 -19.40 -4.95 6.45
C ASP A 86 -18.33 -3.98 7.01
N ALA A 87 -18.00 -2.88 6.31
CA ALA A 87 -16.90 -1.99 6.70
C ALA A 87 -16.96 -1.57 8.18
N ASN A 88 -18.14 -1.24 8.69
CA ASN A 88 -18.31 -0.83 10.09
C ASN A 88 -18.04 -1.98 11.07
N ALA A 89 -18.56 -3.17 10.81
CA ALA A 89 -18.34 -4.35 11.66
C ALA A 89 -16.86 -4.76 11.67
N ILE A 90 -16.20 -4.72 10.51
CA ILE A 90 -14.77 -5.00 10.37
C ILE A 90 -13.95 -4.00 11.20
N MET A 91 -14.17 -2.69 11.03
CA MET A 91 -13.43 -1.68 11.79
C MET A 91 -13.69 -1.74 13.29
N GLU A 92 -14.92 -2.04 13.71
CA GLU A 92 -15.26 -2.24 15.12
C GLU A 92 -14.50 -3.42 15.71
N TRP A 93 -14.46 -4.54 14.99
CA TRP A 93 -13.70 -5.71 15.40
C TRP A 93 -12.20 -5.42 15.50
N PHE A 94 -11.61 -4.70 14.52
CA PHE A 94 -10.19 -4.32 14.54
C PHE A 94 -9.88 -3.40 15.72
N ARG A 95 -10.71 -2.40 16.00
CA ARG A 95 -10.55 -1.52 17.16
C ARG A 95 -10.43 -2.32 18.45
N ASP A 96 -11.25 -3.35 18.61
CA ASP A 96 -11.38 -4.10 19.86
C ASP A 96 -10.37 -5.25 19.97
N ASN A 97 -9.98 -5.88 18.85
CA ASN A 97 -9.17 -7.10 18.85
C ASN A 97 -7.76 -6.91 18.26
N HIS A 98 -7.58 -5.98 17.31
CA HIS A 98 -6.29 -5.74 16.65
C HIS A 98 -6.12 -4.26 16.26
N PRO A 99 -5.90 -3.34 17.23
CA PRO A 99 -5.84 -1.90 16.96
C PRO A 99 -4.63 -1.46 16.11
N ASN A 100 -3.72 -2.38 15.76
CA ASN A 100 -2.59 -2.12 14.90
C ASN A 100 -2.97 -2.20 13.40
N TYR A 101 -4.03 -1.50 13.02
CA TYR A 101 -4.51 -1.46 11.65
C TYR A 101 -4.51 -0.04 11.05
N THR A 102 -4.49 0.04 9.73
CA THR A 102 -4.46 1.27 8.95
C THR A 102 -5.57 1.28 7.92
N LEU A 103 -5.97 2.47 7.49
CA LEU A 103 -6.93 2.66 6.39
C LEU A 103 -6.27 3.41 5.23
N LEU A 104 -6.60 3.01 4.01
CA LEU A 104 -6.35 3.78 2.80
C LEU A 104 -7.67 4.25 2.21
N SER A 105 -7.80 5.55 1.89
CA SER A 105 -9.03 6.12 1.33
C SER A 105 -8.76 7.14 0.23
N ASN A 106 -9.66 7.16 -0.76
CA ASN A 106 -9.74 8.20 -1.77
C ASN A 106 -10.51 9.45 -1.31
N CYS A 107 -11.06 9.45 -0.10
CA CYS A 107 -11.79 10.54 0.55
C CYS A 107 -13.07 11.01 -0.17
N LEU A 108 -13.62 10.28 -1.14
CA LEU A 108 -14.81 10.73 -1.87
C LEU A 108 -16.09 10.76 -1.02
N ALA A 109 -16.08 10.10 0.14
CA ALA A 109 -17.12 10.20 1.16
C ALA A 109 -16.53 10.79 2.46
N PRO A 110 -16.15 12.10 2.48
CA PRO A 110 -15.34 12.66 3.55
C PRO A 110 -16.04 12.60 4.92
N GLN A 111 -17.35 12.81 4.98
CA GLN A 111 -18.07 12.75 6.25
C GLN A 111 -18.08 11.33 6.83
N LYS A 112 -18.36 10.32 5.99
CA LYS A 112 -18.32 8.90 6.39
C LYS A 112 -16.93 8.50 6.89
N LEU A 113 -15.86 8.96 6.22
CA LEU A 113 -14.48 8.69 6.62
C LEU A 113 -14.16 9.34 7.98
N ILE A 114 -14.54 10.62 8.18
CA ILE A 114 -14.31 11.34 9.45
C ILE A 114 -15.00 10.63 10.62
N GLU A 115 -16.25 10.25 10.44
CA GLU A 115 -17.03 9.52 11.45
C GLU A 115 -16.40 8.14 11.75
N ALA A 116 -15.98 7.41 10.71
CA ALA A 116 -15.31 6.11 10.86
C ALA A 116 -13.99 6.23 11.64
N VAL A 117 -13.13 7.19 11.29
CA VAL A 117 -11.85 7.41 11.97
C VAL A 117 -12.08 7.73 13.45
N ARG A 118 -13.03 8.60 13.77
CA ARG A 118 -13.37 8.99 15.15
C ARG A 118 -13.96 7.84 15.96
N ARG A 119 -14.74 6.97 15.33
CA ARG A 119 -15.41 5.86 16.02
C ARG A 119 -14.51 4.65 16.20
N TYR A 120 -13.66 4.35 15.20
CA TYR A 120 -12.92 3.08 15.16
C TYR A 120 -11.41 3.21 15.36
N HIS A 121 -10.87 4.44 15.42
CA HIS A 121 -9.50 4.77 15.80
C HIS A 121 -8.41 3.97 15.05
N PRO A 122 -8.36 3.98 13.69
CA PRO A 122 -7.25 3.38 12.99
C PRO A 122 -5.93 4.00 13.43
N LYS A 123 -4.87 3.20 13.48
CA LYS A 123 -3.53 3.66 13.89
C LYS A 123 -2.94 4.70 12.93
N HIS A 124 -3.32 4.64 11.66
CA HIS A 124 -2.84 5.54 10.60
C HIS A 124 -3.86 5.63 9.47
N LEU A 125 -3.97 6.80 8.88
CA LEU A 125 -4.80 7.05 7.71
C LEU A 125 -3.92 7.42 6.51
N TYR A 126 -4.00 6.65 5.45
CA TYR A 126 -3.42 6.97 4.15
C TYR A 126 -4.46 7.63 3.27
N VAL A 127 -4.13 8.78 2.68
CA VAL A 127 -5.04 9.60 1.90
C VAL A 127 -4.45 9.84 0.52
N SER A 128 -5.17 9.46 -0.51
CA SER A 128 -4.71 9.59 -1.88
C SER A 128 -4.84 11.01 -2.42
N LEU A 129 -3.73 11.58 -2.95
CA LEU A 129 -3.73 12.89 -3.60
C LEU A 129 -2.70 12.90 -4.74
N ASP A 130 -3.14 13.13 -6.00
CA ASP A 130 -2.29 12.99 -7.20
C ASP A 130 -1.91 14.33 -7.86
N GLY A 131 -2.19 15.45 -7.22
CA GLY A 131 -1.91 16.80 -7.71
C GLY A 131 -2.95 17.82 -7.28
N ASP A 132 -3.00 18.95 -7.97
CA ASP A 132 -4.01 19.99 -7.78
C ASP A 132 -5.42 19.54 -8.23
N LYS A 133 -6.42 20.43 -8.17
CA LYS A 133 -7.81 20.09 -8.49
C LYS A 133 -8.00 19.53 -9.90
N GLU A 134 -7.31 20.10 -10.86
CA GLU A 134 -7.44 19.69 -12.27
C GLU A 134 -6.75 18.35 -12.49
N THR A 135 -5.53 18.19 -11.99
CA THR A 135 -4.81 16.91 -12.06
C THR A 135 -5.54 15.82 -11.27
N TYR A 136 -6.06 16.12 -10.08
CA TYR A 136 -6.85 15.16 -9.30
C TYR A 136 -8.07 14.67 -10.10
N LYS A 137 -8.84 15.60 -10.66
CA LYS A 137 -10.02 15.27 -11.47
C LYS A 137 -9.64 14.43 -12.70
N PHE A 138 -8.58 14.80 -13.39
CA PHE A 138 -8.08 14.08 -14.57
C PHE A 138 -7.61 12.68 -14.22
N MET A 139 -6.85 12.55 -13.13
CA MET A 139 -6.29 11.27 -12.68
C MET A 139 -7.35 10.31 -12.14
N ARG A 140 -8.32 10.82 -11.37
CA ARG A 140 -9.28 10.00 -10.62
C ARG A 140 -10.68 9.96 -11.23
N GLY A 141 -10.92 10.72 -12.30
CA GLY A 141 -12.20 10.76 -12.98
C GLY A 141 -13.35 11.33 -12.15
N CYS A 142 -13.05 12.09 -11.10
CA CYS A 142 -14.04 12.65 -10.17
C CYS A 142 -13.55 13.93 -9.46
N ASN A 143 -14.49 14.74 -8.96
CA ASN A 143 -14.18 15.95 -8.21
C ASN A 143 -14.05 15.63 -6.70
N GLY A 144 -12.86 15.26 -6.25
CA GLY A 144 -12.64 14.86 -4.85
C GLY A 144 -11.53 15.63 -4.13
N HIS A 145 -10.82 16.53 -4.80
CA HIS A 145 -9.72 17.28 -4.19
C HIS A 145 -10.15 18.01 -2.92
N ASP A 146 -11.25 18.76 -2.96
CA ASP A 146 -11.74 19.53 -1.79
C ASP A 146 -12.23 18.61 -0.66
N HIS A 147 -12.65 17.38 -0.98
CA HIS A 147 -12.94 16.36 0.04
C HIS A 147 -11.67 15.91 0.77
N VAL A 148 -10.58 15.72 0.03
CA VAL A 148 -9.27 15.43 0.63
C VAL A 148 -8.88 16.55 1.58
N ILE A 149 -8.91 17.82 1.12
CA ILE A 149 -8.56 18.97 1.96
C ILE A 149 -9.42 19.02 3.21
N LYS A 150 -10.72 18.81 3.09
CA LYS A 150 -11.64 18.76 4.25
C LYS A 150 -11.24 17.67 5.27
N VAL A 151 -10.87 16.48 4.80
CA VAL A 151 -10.42 15.39 5.66
C VAL A 151 -9.14 15.78 6.39
N LEU A 152 -8.15 16.35 5.68
CA LEU A 152 -6.89 16.80 6.29
C LEU A 152 -7.13 17.86 7.36
N GLU A 153 -7.91 18.88 7.05
CA GLU A 153 -8.24 19.98 7.98
C GLU A 153 -8.89 19.46 9.27
N THR A 154 -9.74 18.45 9.11
CA THR A 154 -10.52 17.91 10.23
C THR A 154 -9.69 16.94 11.08
N LEU A 155 -8.95 16.00 10.44
CA LEU A 155 -8.38 14.84 11.15
C LEU A 155 -6.89 14.93 11.46
N LYS A 156 -6.13 15.90 10.93
CA LYS A 156 -4.66 15.97 11.08
C LYS A 156 -4.14 15.98 12.52
N LYS A 157 -4.97 16.33 13.50
CA LYS A 157 -4.62 16.29 14.94
C LYS A 157 -5.22 15.08 15.66
N GLU A 158 -6.08 14.31 15.00
CA GLU A 158 -6.81 13.20 15.61
C GLU A 158 -6.20 11.84 15.26
N VAL A 159 -5.58 11.72 14.08
CA VAL A 159 -4.93 10.51 13.60
C VAL A 159 -3.68 10.87 12.79
N PRO A 160 -2.59 10.09 12.86
CA PRO A 160 -1.47 10.25 11.94
C PRO A 160 -1.91 10.05 10.49
N ILE A 161 -1.58 11.00 9.62
CA ILE A 161 -1.96 10.96 8.19
C ILE A 161 -0.71 10.97 7.32
N SER A 162 -0.72 10.17 6.25
CA SER A 162 0.23 10.29 5.13
C SER A 162 -0.54 10.53 3.83
N LEU A 163 -0.13 11.52 3.06
CA LEU A 163 -0.58 11.65 1.67
C LEU A 163 0.10 10.57 0.82
N MET A 164 -0.69 9.93 -0.04
CA MET A 164 -0.21 8.96 -1.01
C MET A 164 -0.23 9.59 -2.40
N PHE A 165 0.95 9.80 -2.96
CA PHE A 165 1.13 10.29 -4.33
C PHE A 165 1.76 9.21 -5.20
N CYS A 166 1.23 9.00 -6.40
CA CYS A 166 1.79 8.09 -7.38
C CYS A 166 2.25 8.88 -8.61
N LEU A 167 3.57 9.02 -8.78
CA LEU A 167 4.14 9.57 -10.01
C LEU A 167 3.88 8.60 -11.17
N SER A 168 3.27 9.08 -12.24
CA SER A 168 2.73 8.26 -13.31
C SER A 168 2.86 8.99 -14.67
N PRO A 169 2.55 8.32 -15.82
CA PRO A 169 2.51 8.99 -17.12
C PRO A 169 1.49 10.14 -17.24
N TRP A 170 0.55 10.25 -16.31
CA TRP A 170 -0.57 11.20 -16.38
C TRP A 170 -0.45 12.39 -15.43
N ASN A 171 0.58 12.44 -14.58
CA ASN A 171 0.92 13.58 -13.72
C ASN A 171 2.42 13.86 -13.80
N THR A 172 2.90 14.89 -13.14
CA THR A 172 4.25 15.43 -13.30
C THR A 172 4.96 15.67 -11.98
N PHE A 173 6.23 16.06 -12.01
CA PHE A 173 6.95 16.56 -10.84
C PHE A 173 6.33 17.83 -10.26
N LYS A 174 5.63 18.63 -11.06
CA LYS A 174 4.89 19.81 -10.55
C LYS A 174 3.74 19.38 -9.64
N ASP A 175 3.04 18.31 -10.01
CA ASP A 175 1.96 17.74 -9.19
C ASP A 175 2.51 17.12 -7.91
N MET A 176 3.65 16.46 -8.00
CA MET A 176 4.36 15.94 -6.82
C MET A 176 4.75 17.07 -5.86
N ASP A 177 5.31 18.16 -6.39
CA ASP A 177 5.68 19.34 -5.61
C ASP A 177 4.46 19.95 -4.91
N TYR A 178 3.34 20.07 -5.62
CA TYR A 178 2.07 20.52 -5.06
C TYR A 178 1.66 19.65 -3.84
N VAL A 179 1.70 18.32 -3.97
CA VAL A 179 1.33 17.41 -2.87
C VAL A 179 2.29 17.54 -1.68
N ILE A 180 3.59 17.72 -1.92
CA ILE A 180 4.58 17.97 -0.87
C ILE A 180 4.29 19.30 -0.15
N VAL A 181 3.92 20.36 -0.87
CA VAL A 181 3.53 21.65 -0.28
C VAL A 181 2.28 21.50 0.59
N ILE A 182 1.28 20.72 0.13
CA ILE A 182 0.08 20.41 0.95
C ILE A 182 0.46 19.63 2.21
N ALA A 183 1.32 18.61 2.10
CA ALA A 183 1.79 17.85 3.26
C ALA A 183 2.49 18.76 4.30
N LYS A 184 3.39 19.64 3.85
CA LYS A 184 4.05 20.64 4.70
C LYS A 184 3.05 21.61 5.35
N LYS A 185 2.08 22.12 4.58
CA LYS A 185 1.03 23.03 5.09
C LYS A 185 0.25 22.44 6.27
N TYR A 186 -0.03 21.13 6.21
CA TYR A 186 -0.81 20.44 7.23
C TYR A 186 0.03 19.72 8.28
N ASP A 187 1.37 19.78 8.18
CA ASP A 187 2.33 19.08 9.05
C ASP A 187 2.05 17.57 9.10
N ILE A 188 1.92 16.96 7.93
CA ILE A 188 1.66 15.53 7.74
C ILE A 188 2.71 14.91 6.82
N ASP A 189 2.84 13.60 6.88
CA ASP A 189 3.76 12.84 6.05
C ASP A 189 3.29 12.71 4.60
N VAL A 190 4.22 12.47 3.67
CA VAL A 190 3.93 12.15 2.27
C VAL A 190 4.66 10.87 1.87
N ARG A 191 3.95 9.99 1.19
CA ARG A 191 4.50 8.77 0.58
C ARG A 191 4.42 8.88 -0.92
N ILE A 192 5.59 8.82 -1.55
CA ILE A 192 5.72 8.89 -3.01
C ILE A 192 5.90 7.49 -3.53
N GLY A 193 5.00 7.09 -4.42
CA GLY A 193 5.11 5.90 -5.25
C GLY A 193 5.44 6.30 -6.68
N ILE A 194 5.95 5.33 -7.45
CA ILE A 194 6.10 5.46 -8.90
C ILE A 194 5.28 4.36 -9.54
N TYR A 195 4.48 4.73 -10.51
CA TYR A 195 3.61 3.81 -11.26
C TYR A 195 4.42 2.61 -11.78
N GLY A 196 3.90 1.43 -11.57
CA GLY A 196 4.55 0.19 -11.94
C GLY A 196 3.55 -0.89 -12.32
N THR A 197 4.05 -1.98 -12.86
CA THR A 197 3.23 -3.17 -13.11
C THR A 197 2.75 -3.75 -11.80
N MET A 198 1.43 -3.90 -11.70
CA MET A 198 0.76 -4.57 -10.58
C MET A 198 -0.38 -5.39 -11.17
N ASP A 199 -0.22 -6.71 -11.21
CA ASP A 199 -1.18 -7.59 -11.88
C ASP A 199 -2.59 -7.48 -11.29
N PHE A 200 -2.71 -7.29 -9.98
CA PHE A 200 -4.02 -7.11 -9.34
C PHE A 200 -4.77 -5.86 -9.81
N PHE A 201 -4.06 -4.78 -10.14
CA PHE A 201 -4.67 -3.54 -10.63
C PHE A 201 -4.71 -3.46 -12.15
N ASP A 202 -4.36 -4.54 -12.86
CA ASP A 202 -4.24 -4.62 -14.33
C ASP A 202 -3.41 -3.47 -14.93
N THR A 203 -2.37 -3.06 -14.21
CA THR A 203 -1.43 -2.07 -14.72
C THR A 203 -0.36 -2.77 -15.53
N THR A 204 -0.14 -2.33 -16.77
CA THR A 204 0.81 -2.99 -17.69
C THR A 204 2.16 -2.28 -17.71
N SER A 205 3.24 -3.06 -17.82
CA SER A 205 4.61 -2.56 -17.93
C SER A 205 4.85 -1.73 -19.19
N ASP A 206 4.03 -1.92 -20.22
CA ASP A 206 4.16 -1.17 -21.47
C ASP A 206 3.85 0.31 -21.32
N LEU A 207 2.96 0.66 -20.38
CA LEU A 207 2.72 2.05 -19.96
C LEU A 207 3.87 2.64 -19.14
N LEU A 208 4.71 1.80 -18.54
CA LEU A 208 5.95 2.23 -17.88
C LEU A 208 7.07 2.51 -18.88
N SER A 209 7.12 1.75 -19.99
CA SER A 209 8.07 1.99 -21.06
C SER A 209 7.71 3.25 -21.85
N ALA A 210 6.43 3.65 -21.88
CA ALA A 210 5.99 4.94 -22.41
C ALA A 210 6.39 6.08 -21.46
N ASP A 211 7.63 6.06 -21.02
CA ASP A 211 8.31 7.14 -20.35
C ASP A 211 7.45 7.90 -19.35
N ILE A 212 7.79 7.75 -18.12
CA ILE A 212 7.74 8.91 -17.26
C ILE A 212 8.75 9.89 -17.90
N ALA A 213 8.39 10.48 -19.05
CA ALA A 213 9.26 11.30 -19.91
C ALA A 213 9.81 12.52 -19.15
N HIS A 214 9.07 12.95 -18.13
CA HIS A 214 9.51 14.00 -17.21
C HIS A 214 10.62 13.56 -16.25
N TYR A 215 10.99 12.27 -16.19
CA TYR A 215 12.18 11.84 -15.44
C TYR A 215 13.50 12.38 -15.98
N ASN A 216 13.50 12.93 -17.19
CA ASN A 216 14.63 13.70 -17.72
C ASN A 216 14.65 15.16 -17.23
N GLN A 217 13.61 15.61 -16.51
CA GLN A 217 13.54 16.92 -15.88
C GLN A 217 14.24 16.92 -14.52
N ASN A 218 14.61 18.09 -14.03
CA ASN A 218 15.19 18.23 -12.70
C ASN A 218 14.17 17.86 -11.62
N ILE A 219 14.55 16.98 -10.71
CA ILE A 219 13.76 16.64 -9.54
C ILE A 219 13.54 17.89 -8.68
N PRO A 220 12.31 18.21 -8.26
CA PRO A 220 12.04 19.39 -7.46
C PRO A 220 12.84 19.42 -6.14
N LYS A 221 13.35 20.59 -5.77
CA LYS A 221 14.08 20.76 -4.49
C LYS A 221 13.24 20.41 -3.26
N SER A 222 11.92 20.59 -3.33
CA SER A 222 10.99 20.26 -2.24
C SER A 222 11.06 18.80 -1.79
N ILE A 223 11.41 17.86 -2.70
CA ILE A 223 11.54 16.44 -2.35
C ILE A 223 12.80 16.17 -1.51
N HIS A 224 13.82 17.01 -1.60
CA HIS A 224 15.04 16.88 -0.77
C HIS A 224 14.73 16.99 0.73
N ASP A 225 13.65 17.69 1.09
CA ASP A 225 13.21 17.82 2.47
C ASP A 225 12.41 16.60 2.96
N THR A 226 12.13 15.65 2.07
CA THR A 226 11.46 14.39 2.36
C THR A 226 12.47 13.24 2.28
N GLU A 227 13.39 13.17 3.25
CA GLU A 227 14.59 12.30 3.25
C GLU A 227 14.30 10.84 2.80
N GLU A 228 13.18 10.28 3.21
CA GLU A 228 12.83 8.89 2.85
C GLU A 228 12.41 8.72 1.38
N ASN A 229 11.96 9.80 0.72
CA ASN A 229 11.44 9.75 -0.65
C ASN A 229 12.46 10.22 -1.70
N PHE A 230 13.40 11.06 -1.32
CA PHE A 230 14.36 11.66 -2.26
C PHE A 230 15.14 10.58 -3.01
N ASP A 231 15.80 9.69 -2.30
CA ASP A 231 16.59 8.63 -2.92
C ASP A 231 15.71 7.67 -3.73
N PHE A 232 14.51 7.41 -3.25
CA PHE A 232 13.56 6.58 -3.97
C PHE A 232 13.28 7.15 -5.37
N VAL A 233 13.05 8.46 -5.47
CA VAL A 233 12.83 9.13 -6.75
C VAL A 233 14.12 9.25 -7.55
N ALA A 234 15.22 9.64 -6.92
CA ALA A 234 16.52 9.88 -7.59
C ALA A 234 17.12 8.59 -8.18
N LEU A 235 17.02 7.47 -7.48
CA LEU A 235 17.57 6.19 -7.91
C LEU A 235 16.69 5.43 -8.91
N TYR A 236 15.48 5.89 -9.17
CA TYR A 236 14.58 5.19 -10.09
C TYR A 236 15.19 5.02 -11.49
N LYS A 237 15.86 6.05 -12.00
CA LYS A 237 16.50 6.02 -13.33
C LYS A 237 17.59 4.94 -13.40
N GLU A 238 18.44 4.84 -12.37
CA GLU A 238 19.47 3.82 -12.30
C GLU A 238 18.91 2.40 -12.26
N TRP A 239 17.84 2.21 -11.46
CA TRP A 239 17.13 0.95 -11.44
C TRP A 239 16.48 0.63 -12.79
N ARG A 240 15.83 1.60 -13.42
CA ARG A 240 15.14 1.46 -14.70
C ARG A 240 16.09 1.07 -15.83
N ASN A 241 17.29 1.65 -15.83
CA ASN A 241 18.34 1.37 -16.81
C ASN A 241 19.11 0.05 -16.54
N GLY A 242 18.75 -0.68 -15.47
CA GLY A 242 19.41 -1.92 -15.09
C GLY A 242 20.74 -1.75 -14.34
N HIS A 243 21.16 -0.50 -14.07
CA HIS A 243 22.42 -0.20 -13.36
C HIS A 243 22.28 -0.45 -11.85
N LEU A 244 21.08 -0.42 -11.31
CA LEU A 244 20.79 -0.67 -9.90
C LEU A 244 19.91 -1.89 -9.74
N ARG A 245 20.39 -2.84 -8.95
CA ARG A 245 19.61 -4.01 -8.56
C ARG A 245 19.54 -4.11 -7.05
N LEU A 246 18.33 -4.21 -6.49
CA LEU A 246 18.11 -4.33 -5.05
C LEU A 246 17.42 -5.66 -4.74
N ARG A 247 17.91 -6.32 -3.70
CA ARG A 247 17.30 -7.56 -3.21
C ARG A 247 15.96 -7.26 -2.54
N CYS A 248 14.92 -7.98 -2.92
CA CYS A 248 13.63 -7.90 -2.28
C CYS A 248 13.66 -8.64 -0.92
N GLN A 249 13.22 -7.99 0.13
CA GLN A 249 13.14 -8.56 1.49
C GLN A 249 11.69 -8.67 1.98
N SER A 250 10.76 -7.89 1.43
CA SER A 250 9.37 -7.82 1.92
C SER A 250 8.64 -9.15 1.82
N ILE A 251 8.87 -9.93 0.77
CA ILE A 251 8.22 -11.22 0.57
C ILE A 251 8.42 -12.24 1.72
N PHE A 252 9.38 -12.00 2.61
CA PHE A 252 9.62 -12.85 3.79
C PHE A 252 8.77 -12.49 5.00
N SER A 253 8.18 -11.29 5.05
CA SER A 253 7.43 -10.80 6.21
C SER A 253 6.19 -9.98 5.88
N GLU A 254 5.88 -9.81 4.60
CA GLU A 254 4.71 -9.07 4.15
C GLU A 254 3.87 -9.94 3.22
N LEU A 255 2.55 -9.89 3.37
CA LEU A 255 1.60 -10.57 2.50
C LEU A 255 0.49 -9.63 2.07
N VAL A 256 -0.15 -10.02 0.98
CA VAL A 256 -1.36 -9.41 0.45
C VAL A 256 -2.43 -10.50 0.35
N ILE A 257 -3.68 -10.16 0.62
CA ILE A 257 -4.84 -11.01 0.37
C ILE A 257 -5.82 -10.23 -0.49
N HIS A 258 -6.27 -10.83 -1.58
CA HIS A 258 -7.25 -10.24 -2.48
C HIS A 258 -8.68 -10.57 -2.04
N SER A 259 -9.66 -9.83 -2.57
CA SER A 259 -11.08 -10.00 -2.24
C SER A 259 -11.63 -11.39 -2.55
N ASN A 260 -11.08 -12.08 -3.55
CA ASN A 260 -11.41 -13.46 -3.91
C ASN A 260 -10.66 -14.53 -3.09
N GLY A 261 -9.93 -14.13 -2.06
CA GLY A 261 -9.16 -15.03 -1.21
C GLY A 261 -7.76 -15.39 -1.71
N ASP A 262 -7.35 -14.95 -2.87
CA ASP A 262 -6.00 -15.21 -3.40
C ASP A 262 -4.91 -14.54 -2.56
N VAL A 263 -3.84 -15.28 -2.34
CA VAL A 263 -2.64 -14.84 -1.63
C VAL A 263 -1.46 -14.87 -2.60
N PRO A 264 -1.14 -13.74 -3.26
CA PRO A 264 0.05 -13.65 -4.11
C PRO A 264 1.34 -13.58 -3.29
N LEU A 265 2.48 -13.94 -3.92
CA LEU A 265 3.82 -13.78 -3.35
C LEU A 265 4.13 -12.32 -2.96
N CYS A 266 3.64 -11.39 -3.75
CA CYS A 266 3.67 -9.95 -3.49
C CYS A 266 2.60 -9.25 -4.34
N GLN A 267 2.30 -8.00 -4.04
CA GLN A 267 1.25 -7.24 -4.76
C GLN A 267 1.55 -6.94 -6.24
N ASN A 268 2.81 -7.12 -6.70
CA ASN A 268 3.24 -6.74 -8.06
C ASN A 268 3.27 -7.90 -9.06
N LEU A 269 3.33 -9.14 -8.57
CA LEU A 269 3.45 -10.32 -9.43
C LEU A 269 2.23 -11.21 -9.27
N GLY A 270 1.70 -11.70 -10.39
CA GLY A 270 0.62 -12.69 -10.43
C GLY A 270 1.03 -14.10 -9.99
N VAL A 271 2.10 -14.22 -9.19
CA VAL A 271 2.58 -15.50 -8.65
C VAL A 271 1.80 -15.81 -7.39
N MET A 272 0.90 -16.78 -7.44
CA MET A 272 0.04 -17.18 -6.33
C MET A 272 0.74 -18.17 -5.40
N LEU A 273 0.61 -17.94 -4.09
CA LEU A 273 1.03 -18.87 -3.03
C LEU A 273 -0.09 -19.83 -2.64
N GLY A 274 -1.33 -19.42 -2.78
CA GLY A 274 -2.53 -20.20 -2.44
C GLY A 274 -3.77 -19.32 -2.35
N ASN A 275 -4.85 -19.92 -1.83
CA ASN A 275 -6.12 -19.24 -1.61
C ASN A 275 -6.64 -19.57 -0.20
N ILE A 276 -7.14 -18.57 0.54
CA ILE A 276 -7.62 -18.72 1.93
C ILE A 276 -8.89 -19.56 2.08
N HIS A 277 -9.62 -19.78 0.99
CA HIS A 277 -10.79 -20.67 0.98
C HIS A 277 -10.40 -22.15 0.90
N GLU A 278 -9.14 -22.45 0.55
CA GLU A 278 -8.61 -23.81 0.42
C GLU A 278 -7.71 -24.18 1.59
N HIS A 279 -6.90 -23.22 2.06
CA HIS A 279 -5.88 -23.42 3.10
C HIS A 279 -5.84 -22.23 4.04
N SER A 280 -5.50 -22.46 5.30
CA SER A 280 -5.24 -21.38 6.25
C SER A 280 -4.04 -20.52 5.84
N LEU A 281 -4.01 -19.26 6.26
CA LEU A 281 -2.89 -18.36 5.96
C LEU A 281 -1.57 -18.89 6.53
N ASP A 282 -1.60 -19.58 7.68
CA ASP A 282 -0.43 -20.25 8.26
C ASP A 282 0.11 -21.36 7.35
N GLU A 283 -0.77 -22.20 6.79
CA GLU A 283 -0.38 -23.25 5.86
C GLU A 283 0.22 -22.67 4.58
N ILE A 284 -0.42 -21.67 3.99
CA ILE A 284 0.07 -20.98 2.77
C ILE A 284 1.44 -20.35 3.03
N PHE A 285 1.55 -19.49 4.05
CA PHE A 285 2.74 -18.71 4.29
C PHE A 285 3.94 -19.54 4.74
N ASN A 286 3.70 -20.61 5.53
CA ASN A 286 4.72 -21.44 6.12
C ASN A 286 5.01 -22.73 5.33
N SER A 287 4.42 -22.90 4.13
CA SER A 287 4.67 -24.05 3.26
C SER A 287 6.13 -24.12 2.76
N LYS A 288 6.56 -25.32 2.36
CA LYS A 288 7.87 -25.52 1.73
C LYS A 288 7.94 -24.82 0.37
N GLU A 289 6.84 -24.84 -0.36
CA GLU A 289 6.67 -24.23 -1.67
C GLU A 289 6.84 -22.71 -1.57
N THR A 290 6.17 -22.07 -0.61
CA THR A 290 6.34 -20.64 -0.34
C THR A 290 7.78 -20.29 0.04
N ALA A 291 8.42 -21.06 0.91
CA ALA A 291 9.82 -20.83 1.28
C ALA A 291 10.76 -20.92 0.08
N LYS A 292 10.55 -21.89 -0.81
CA LYS A 292 11.30 -22.05 -2.07
C LYS A 292 11.11 -20.85 -3.00
N MET A 293 9.86 -20.42 -3.23
CA MET A 293 9.54 -19.24 -4.04
C MET A 293 10.18 -17.97 -3.47
N GLN A 294 10.03 -17.71 -2.17
CA GLN A 294 10.66 -16.58 -1.50
C GLN A 294 12.18 -16.54 -1.70
N CYS A 295 12.85 -17.68 -1.55
CA CYS A 295 14.29 -17.80 -1.78
C CYS A 295 14.67 -17.48 -3.24
N GLN A 296 13.92 -18.02 -4.21
CA GLN A 296 14.14 -17.81 -5.64
C GLN A 296 13.92 -16.35 -6.03
N TYR A 297 12.78 -15.78 -5.69
CA TYR A 297 12.40 -14.41 -6.07
C TYR A 297 13.23 -13.34 -5.35
N SER A 298 13.60 -13.55 -4.08
CA SER A 298 14.45 -12.59 -3.37
C SER A 298 15.81 -12.39 -4.03
N LYS A 299 16.34 -13.41 -4.70
CA LYS A 299 17.64 -13.36 -5.39
C LYS A 299 17.53 -12.83 -6.82
N ASN A 300 16.47 -13.20 -7.53
CA ASN A 300 16.40 -13.03 -8.98
C ASN A 300 15.44 -11.91 -9.41
N CYS A 301 14.46 -11.54 -8.58
CA CYS A 301 13.46 -10.53 -8.94
C CYS A 301 14.01 -9.11 -8.84
N ASN A 302 13.78 -8.32 -9.88
CA ASN A 302 14.00 -6.88 -9.93
C ASN A 302 12.85 -6.17 -10.69
N ALA A 303 11.63 -6.73 -10.61
CA ALA A 303 10.49 -6.35 -11.45
C ALA A 303 9.75 -5.08 -10.97
N CYS A 304 10.01 -4.60 -9.75
CA CYS A 304 9.28 -3.45 -9.23
C CYS A 304 10.18 -2.42 -8.56
N TRP A 305 9.67 -1.20 -8.48
CA TRP A 305 10.25 -0.10 -7.74
C TRP A 305 9.21 0.46 -6.75
N ILE A 306 9.20 -0.08 -5.52
CA ILE A 306 8.25 0.29 -4.48
C ILE A 306 9.00 0.63 -3.19
N ASN A 307 8.69 1.78 -2.58
CA ASN A 307 9.46 2.37 -1.49
C ASN A 307 9.47 1.55 -0.19
N PHE A 308 8.39 0.84 0.13
CA PHE A 308 8.35 0.04 1.36
C PHE A 308 9.14 -1.27 1.29
N HIS A 309 9.49 -1.73 0.08
CA HIS A 309 10.31 -2.93 -0.11
C HIS A 309 11.82 -2.66 -0.05
N ARG A 310 12.25 -1.41 -0.16
CA ARG A 310 13.63 -1.04 -0.41
C ARG A 310 14.09 0.00 0.59
N LYS A 311 14.30 -0.46 1.82
CA LYS A 311 14.90 0.41 2.84
C LYS A 311 16.40 0.49 2.62
N ARG A 312 16.97 1.68 2.80
CA ARG A 312 18.40 1.86 2.87
C ARG A 312 19.01 0.94 3.92
N ARG A 313 20.20 0.45 3.63
CA ARG A 313 21.08 -0.22 4.58
C ARG A 313 21.57 0.74 5.64
#